data_ded11458977f864f44133c3b6d5007d9
#
_entry.id   ded11458977f864f44133c3b6d5007d9
#
_cell.length_a   1.000
_cell.length_b   1.000
_cell.length_c   1.000
_cell.angle_alpha   90.00
_cell.angle_beta   90.00
_cell.angle_gamma   90.00
#
_symmetry.space_group_name_H-M   'P 1'
#
loop_
_entity.id
_entity.type
_entity.pdbx_description
1 polymer ?
#
loop_
_entity_poly.entity_id
_entity_poly.type
_entity_poly.pdbx_seq_one_letter_code
_entity_poly.pdbx_strand_id
1 'polypeptide(L)'
;MKVNRKFLRSAERLSLSAIAKDSAAQKIVSAVTAIGFVMQPVAALASTITRADKPNENLANGSVTNIFAETVVGNVAINKFAEFKLDANNIANMYFGKDKDNNKAGNLVNFVNSRIDINGTVNAIQNKKIGGNLFFFSSDGMAVGKSGVINAGALYVATPTENAFKDYKNLKTEDQFKTIIKEEGFANIPINASGTISVLGKVNAVNAVNLRAAKIGVGKNVSGEAFDSVAAGATATGASIRTGVVDFKDIVNIGKVKSDLTGNALKATKDGSGDIVLAASNNYNDNYSMLDDFSKIAGAKVEAELSVANGAEVKATGNAKLSAQALNNVVVEKSDQYKENYTPSTTTNSHLYGQIVTTNATVNVDGTVEATQVDITADAVNRYVSAESSVLNASNITSNIVGALTANLDASYAVLNSKAEVNVGQSAEINATGSDTVSAGKVVKPALAPALLC
;
A
#
# COMPACT_ATOMS: atom_id res chain seq x y z
N MET A 1 25.47 -12.23 39.44
CA MET A 1 26.45 -11.13 39.27
C MET A 1 26.06 -10.00 40.24
N LYS A 2 26.82 -9.78 41.31
CA LYS A 2 26.52 -8.72 42.31
C LYS A 2 26.93 -7.38 41.71
N VAL A 3 25.94 -6.56 41.30
CA VAL A 3 26.19 -5.18 40.88
C VAL A 3 26.55 -4.36 42.11
N ASN A 4 27.69 -3.71 42.07
CA ASN A 4 28.28 -2.96 43.19
C ASN A 4 27.44 -1.69 43.48
N ARG A 5 26.56 -1.74 44.48
CA ARG A 5 25.63 -0.66 44.88
C ARG A 5 26.33 0.68 45.22
N LYS A 6 27.64 0.68 45.40
CA LYS A 6 28.40 1.92 45.64
C LYS A 6 28.53 2.81 44.39
N PHE A 7 28.49 2.21 43.19
CA PHE A 7 28.63 2.94 41.94
C PHE A 7 27.33 3.72 41.56
N LEU A 8 26.19 3.16 41.91
CA LEU A 8 24.89 3.81 41.66
C LEU A 8 24.63 5.01 42.58
N ARG A 9 25.16 5.03 43.83
CA ARG A 9 24.95 6.12 44.77
C ARG A 9 25.85 7.36 44.50
N SER A 10 26.93 7.22 43.74
CA SER A 10 27.77 8.37 43.32
C SER A 10 27.23 9.08 42.07
N ALA A 11 26.41 8.38 41.23
CA ALA A 11 25.80 8.99 40.06
C ALA A 11 24.56 9.85 40.41
N GLU A 12 23.86 9.55 41.49
CA GLU A 12 22.68 10.33 41.95
C GLU A 12 23.02 11.70 42.57
N ARG A 13 24.28 11.99 42.89
CA ARG A 13 24.71 13.26 43.53
C ARG A 13 25.33 14.29 42.59
N LEU A 14 25.50 13.97 41.31
CA LEU A 14 25.95 14.96 40.34
C LEU A 14 24.70 15.70 39.81
N SER A 15 24.49 16.93 40.28
CA SER A 15 23.42 17.77 39.71
C SER A 15 23.70 18.02 38.24
N LEU A 16 22.71 17.88 37.41
CA LEU A 16 22.75 18.09 35.94
C LEU A 16 23.34 19.47 35.55
N SER A 17 23.30 20.45 36.46
CA SER A 17 23.88 21.80 36.26
C SER A 17 25.40 21.85 36.34
N ALA A 18 26.07 20.89 36.98
CA ALA A 18 27.54 20.85 37.07
C ALA A 18 28.19 20.20 35.83
N ILE A 19 27.43 19.33 35.14
CA ILE A 19 27.92 18.59 33.98
C ILE A 19 27.90 19.45 32.71
N ALA A 20 27.09 20.52 32.67
CA ALA A 20 26.90 21.35 31.48
C ALA A 20 28.08 22.27 31.10
N LYS A 21 29.12 22.34 31.92
CA LYS A 21 30.28 23.26 31.69
C LYS A 21 31.56 22.56 31.28
N ASP A 22 31.63 21.24 31.31
CA ASP A 22 32.83 20.50 30.93
C ASP A 22 32.63 19.66 29.69
N SER A 23 33.27 20.04 28.58
CA SER A 23 33.15 19.38 27.29
C SER A 23 33.62 17.90 27.29
N ALA A 24 34.49 17.54 28.22
CA ALA A 24 34.97 16.18 28.40
C ALA A 24 33.91 15.31 29.09
N ALA A 25 33.20 15.86 30.09
CA ALA A 25 32.12 15.19 30.78
C ALA A 25 30.88 14.94 29.84
N GLN A 26 30.58 15.90 28.93
CA GLN A 26 29.52 15.71 27.92
C GLN A 26 29.85 14.56 26.94
N LYS A 27 31.13 14.42 26.54
CA LYS A 27 31.53 13.30 25.66
C LYS A 27 31.42 11.94 26.37
N ILE A 28 31.72 11.88 27.66
CA ILE A 28 31.59 10.64 28.45
C ILE A 28 30.11 10.29 28.64
N VAL A 29 29.25 11.27 28.97
CA VAL A 29 27.79 11.04 29.12
C VAL A 29 27.18 10.64 27.78
N SER A 30 27.57 11.28 26.69
CA SER A 30 27.08 10.90 25.33
C SER A 30 27.56 9.50 24.93
N ALA A 31 28.80 9.12 25.25
CA ALA A 31 29.32 7.78 24.97
C ALA A 31 28.62 6.71 25.82
N VAL A 32 28.36 6.96 27.10
CA VAL A 32 27.64 6.04 27.98
C VAL A 32 26.18 5.91 27.57
N THR A 33 25.54 7.00 27.14
CA THR A 33 24.16 6.97 26.61
C THR A 33 24.11 6.22 25.28
N ALA A 34 25.09 6.44 24.38
CA ALA A 34 25.19 5.73 23.11
C ALA A 34 25.43 4.22 23.31
N ILE A 35 26.30 3.85 24.27
CA ILE A 35 26.56 2.44 24.60
C ILE A 35 25.33 1.82 25.28
N GLY A 36 24.60 2.55 26.12
CA GLY A 36 23.35 2.09 26.72
C GLY A 36 22.25 1.83 25.68
N PHE A 37 22.17 2.65 24.62
CA PHE A 37 21.23 2.43 23.51
C PHE A 37 21.63 1.25 22.61
N VAL A 38 22.94 1.00 22.43
CA VAL A 38 23.44 -0.13 21.63
C VAL A 38 23.30 -1.47 22.38
N MET A 39 23.21 -1.43 23.72
CA MET A 39 23.09 -2.63 24.56
C MET A 39 21.66 -2.93 25.03
N GLN A 40 20.65 -2.19 24.57
CA GLN A 40 19.31 -2.73 24.72
C GLN A 40 19.24 -3.99 23.86
N PRO A 41 18.99 -5.19 24.45
CA PRO A 41 18.63 -6.31 23.62
C PRO A 41 17.41 -5.86 22.86
N VAL A 42 17.52 -5.69 21.54
CA VAL A 42 16.34 -5.71 20.68
C VAL A 42 15.69 -7.03 21.06
N ALA A 43 14.66 -7.00 21.88
CA ALA A 43 13.84 -8.16 22.11
C ALA A 43 13.47 -8.61 20.70
N ALA A 44 14.01 -9.74 20.27
CA ALA A 44 13.65 -10.33 19.00
C ALA A 44 12.12 -10.45 19.07
N LEU A 45 11.41 -9.58 18.36
CA LEU A 45 9.97 -9.65 18.28
C LEU A 45 9.70 -11.02 17.70
N ALA A 46 9.06 -11.89 18.47
CA ALA A 46 8.78 -13.23 18.00
C ALA A 46 7.79 -13.13 16.84
N SER A 47 8.04 -13.88 15.77
CA SER A 47 7.08 -13.95 14.66
C SER A 47 5.68 -14.26 15.17
N THR A 48 4.69 -13.53 14.67
CA THR A 48 3.29 -13.68 15.05
C THR A 48 2.47 -13.93 13.80
N ILE A 49 2.05 -15.16 13.61
CA ILE A 49 1.16 -15.56 12.53
C ILE A 49 -0.04 -16.26 13.17
N THR A 50 -1.18 -15.56 13.20
CA THR A 50 -2.39 -16.06 13.87
C THR A 50 -3.56 -16.13 12.90
N ARG A 51 -4.41 -17.15 13.07
CA ARG A 51 -5.64 -17.31 12.30
C ARG A 51 -6.71 -16.32 12.77
N ALA A 52 -7.59 -15.91 11.86
CA ALA A 52 -8.67 -14.98 12.19
C ALA A 52 -9.70 -15.58 13.16
N ASP A 53 -9.93 -16.89 13.09
CA ASP A 53 -10.81 -17.67 13.98
C ASP A 53 -10.13 -18.11 15.28
N LYS A 54 -8.79 -18.07 15.34
CA LYS A 54 -7.97 -18.47 16.48
C LYS A 54 -6.85 -17.45 16.75
N PRO A 55 -7.17 -16.20 17.10
CA PRO A 55 -6.19 -15.12 17.18
C PRO A 55 -5.15 -15.30 18.30
N ASN A 56 -5.43 -16.17 19.27
CA ASN A 56 -4.54 -16.46 20.39
C ASN A 56 -3.59 -17.65 20.12
N GLU A 57 -3.73 -18.35 18.97
CA GLU A 57 -2.89 -19.47 18.58
C GLU A 57 -1.84 -19.01 17.54
N ASN A 58 -0.60 -18.83 17.99
CA ASN A 58 0.48 -18.46 17.10
C ASN A 58 0.97 -19.69 16.32
N LEU A 59 0.85 -19.64 14.99
CA LEU A 59 1.35 -20.67 14.08
C LEU A 59 2.88 -20.65 13.97
N ALA A 60 3.50 -19.47 14.19
CA ALA A 60 4.95 -19.31 14.10
C ALA A 60 5.60 -19.99 15.32
N ASN A 61 6.02 -21.24 15.12
CA ASN A 61 6.69 -22.04 16.12
C ASN A 61 8.07 -22.49 15.59
N GLY A 62 9.11 -21.80 16.06
CA GLY A 62 10.48 -22.03 15.60
C GLY A 62 10.85 -21.20 14.36
N SER A 63 12.03 -21.50 13.80
CA SER A 63 12.60 -20.75 12.68
C SER A 63 11.98 -21.08 11.31
N VAL A 64 11.29 -22.20 11.20
CA VAL A 64 10.58 -22.62 9.97
C VAL A 64 9.14 -22.98 10.32
N THR A 65 8.20 -22.27 9.72
CA THR A 65 6.76 -22.47 9.90
C THR A 65 6.15 -22.95 8.60
N ASN A 66 5.47 -24.10 8.62
CA ASN A 66 4.72 -24.62 7.48
C ASN A 66 3.24 -24.22 7.64
N ILE A 67 2.71 -23.43 6.71
CA ILE A 67 1.37 -22.89 6.73
C ILE A 67 0.56 -23.57 5.62
N PHE A 68 -0.41 -24.38 6.02
CA PHE A 68 -1.35 -25.03 5.10
C PHE A 68 -2.63 -24.22 4.97
N ALA A 69 -3.31 -24.35 3.83
CA ALA A 69 -4.56 -23.67 3.60
C ALA A 69 -5.66 -24.12 4.58
N GLU A 70 -6.43 -23.17 5.10
CA GLU A 70 -7.63 -23.45 5.91
C GLU A 70 -8.71 -24.14 5.07
N THR A 71 -8.91 -23.62 3.87
CA THR A 71 -9.95 -24.09 2.95
C THR A 71 -9.40 -24.16 1.53
N VAL A 72 -9.86 -25.13 0.77
CA VAL A 72 -9.60 -25.24 -0.66
C VAL A 72 -10.92 -25.36 -1.38
N VAL A 73 -11.18 -24.49 -2.36
CA VAL A 73 -12.38 -24.45 -3.18
C VAL A 73 -11.96 -24.44 -4.65
N GLY A 74 -12.10 -25.58 -5.33
CA GLY A 74 -11.61 -25.76 -6.69
C GLY A 74 -10.11 -25.50 -6.78
N ASN A 75 -9.70 -24.55 -7.63
CA ASN A 75 -8.31 -24.15 -7.83
C ASN A 75 -7.84 -23.00 -6.90
N VAL A 76 -8.56 -22.74 -5.80
CA VAL A 76 -8.26 -21.66 -4.85
C VAL A 76 -8.09 -22.21 -3.44
N ALA A 77 -6.90 -22.06 -2.89
CA ALA A 77 -6.58 -22.27 -1.49
C ALA A 77 -6.72 -20.96 -0.72
N ILE A 78 -7.23 -20.99 0.51
CA ILE A 78 -7.65 -19.79 1.24
C ILE A 78 -7.12 -19.83 2.66
N ASN A 79 -6.58 -18.71 3.11
CA ASN A 79 -6.22 -18.44 4.51
C ASN A 79 -6.84 -17.12 4.96
N LYS A 80 -7.21 -17.06 6.25
CA LYS A 80 -7.68 -15.87 6.93
C LYS A 80 -6.85 -15.66 8.20
N PHE A 81 -6.03 -14.62 8.20
CA PHE A 81 -5.16 -14.28 9.32
C PHE A 81 -5.71 -13.08 10.10
N ALA A 82 -5.58 -13.12 11.43
CA ALA A 82 -5.71 -11.94 12.27
C ALA A 82 -4.45 -11.09 12.13
N GLU A 83 -3.28 -11.74 12.16
CA GLU A 83 -1.98 -11.10 12.08
C GLU A 83 -1.00 -11.94 11.26
N PHE A 84 -0.12 -11.31 10.49
CA PHE A 84 0.96 -11.94 9.74
C PHE A 84 2.23 -11.11 9.87
N LYS A 85 3.02 -11.42 10.89
CA LYS A 85 4.34 -10.83 11.15
C LYS A 85 5.39 -11.92 11.16
N LEU A 86 6.37 -11.81 10.28
CA LEU A 86 7.49 -12.75 10.14
C LEU A 86 8.80 -12.02 10.41
N ASP A 87 9.47 -12.39 11.50
CA ASP A 87 10.73 -11.78 11.89
C ASP A 87 11.90 -12.23 11.05
N ALA A 88 12.98 -11.46 11.12
CA ALA A 88 14.24 -11.76 10.48
C ALA A 88 14.74 -13.18 10.86
N ASN A 89 15.35 -13.85 9.89
CA ASN A 89 15.87 -15.23 10.02
C ASN A 89 14.79 -16.32 10.22
N ASN A 90 13.50 -16.00 10.12
CA ASN A 90 12.43 -16.98 10.11
C ASN A 90 11.91 -17.24 8.71
N ILE A 91 11.41 -18.44 8.47
CA ILE A 91 10.86 -18.87 7.18
C ILE A 91 9.41 -19.30 7.36
N ALA A 92 8.51 -18.77 6.53
CA ALA A 92 7.15 -19.22 6.38
C ALA A 92 6.97 -19.90 5.02
N ASN A 93 6.75 -21.20 5.03
CA ASN A 93 6.42 -21.99 3.85
C ASN A 93 4.90 -22.04 3.70
N MET A 94 4.37 -21.41 2.68
CA MET A 94 2.93 -21.31 2.43
C MET A 94 2.49 -22.31 1.36
N TYR A 95 1.70 -23.29 1.76
CA TYR A 95 1.26 -24.40 0.91
C TYR A 95 -0.10 -24.12 0.27
N PHE A 96 -0.23 -24.47 -0.99
CA PHE A 96 -1.45 -24.34 -1.80
C PHE A 96 -2.46 -25.49 -1.60
N GLY A 97 -2.53 -26.00 -0.39
CA GLY A 97 -3.41 -27.08 0.00
C GLY A 97 -3.41 -27.33 1.49
N LYS A 98 -4.19 -28.32 1.93
CA LYS A 98 -4.35 -28.65 3.36
C LYS A 98 -3.20 -29.45 3.96
N ASP A 99 -2.31 -29.95 3.14
CA ASP A 99 -1.12 -30.71 3.54
C ASP A 99 -0.02 -30.65 2.45
N LYS A 100 1.13 -31.27 2.71
CA LYS A 100 2.28 -31.27 1.79
C LYS A 100 2.02 -32.04 0.49
N ASP A 101 1.12 -32.99 0.48
CA ASP A 101 0.83 -33.83 -0.67
C ASP A 101 -0.35 -33.31 -1.51
N ASN A 102 -1.32 -32.65 -0.89
CA ASN A 102 -2.50 -32.06 -1.51
C ASN A 102 -2.36 -30.54 -1.66
N ASN A 103 -1.26 -30.06 -2.24
CA ASN A 103 -0.95 -28.63 -2.44
C ASN A 103 -0.98 -28.23 -3.92
N LYS A 104 -2.05 -28.62 -4.63
CA LYS A 104 -2.17 -28.51 -6.09
C LYS A 104 -2.98 -27.29 -6.58
N ALA A 105 -3.64 -26.54 -5.68
CA ALA A 105 -4.37 -25.35 -6.10
C ALA A 105 -3.43 -24.36 -6.82
N GLY A 106 -3.92 -23.69 -7.85
CA GLY A 106 -3.13 -22.73 -8.62
C GLY A 106 -2.98 -21.38 -7.93
N ASN A 107 -3.92 -21.06 -7.03
CA ASN A 107 -4.01 -19.77 -6.35
C ASN A 107 -4.08 -19.96 -4.83
N LEU A 108 -3.26 -19.21 -4.09
CA LEU A 108 -3.34 -19.14 -2.63
C LEU A 108 -3.72 -17.70 -2.23
N VAL A 109 -4.93 -17.54 -1.72
CA VAL A 109 -5.49 -16.27 -1.32
C VAL A 109 -5.40 -16.11 0.19
N ASN A 110 -4.73 -15.06 0.64
CA ASN A 110 -4.51 -14.77 2.04
C ASN A 110 -5.15 -13.41 2.38
N PHE A 111 -6.12 -13.43 3.27
CA PHE A 111 -6.73 -12.24 3.87
C PHE A 111 -6.08 -11.99 5.23
N VAL A 112 -5.56 -10.80 5.47
CA VAL A 112 -4.90 -10.42 6.72
C VAL A 112 -5.58 -9.19 7.29
N ASN A 113 -6.07 -9.28 8.53
CA ASN A 113 -6.83 -8.21 9.16
C ASN A 113 -5.97 -7.01 9.59
N SER A 114 -4.66 -7.19 9.72
CA SER A 114 -3.68 -6.15 10.06
C SER A 114 -2.72 -5.92 8.91
N ARG A 115 -1.79 -4.96 9.05
CA ARG A 115 -0.67 -4.85 8.12
C ARG A 115 0.16 -6.14 8.11
N ILE A 116 0.63 -6.52 6.93
CA ILE A 116 1.50 -7.67 6.73
C ILE A 116 2.96 -7.22 6.87
N ASP A 117 3.69 -7.79 7.83
CA ASP A 117 5.08 -7.43 8.12
C ASP A 117 6.00 -8.63 7.85
N ILE A 118 6.91 -8.51 6.87
CA ILE A 118 7.79 -9.60 6.44
C ILE A 118 9.25 -9.17 6.55
N ASN A 119 9.92 -9.57 7.63
CA ASN A 119 11.38 -9.44 7.80
C ASN A 119 12.13 -10.76 7.56
N GLY A 120 11.41 -11.87 7.49
CA GLY A 120 11.91 -13.20 7.17
C GLY A 120 11.66 -13.61 5.71
N THR A 121 11.71 -14.90 5.44
CA THR A 121 11.46 -15.46 4.10
C THR A 121 10.09 -16.09 4.01
N VAL A 122 9.29 -15.65 3.04
CA VAL A 122 8.03 -16.30 2.64
C VAL A 122 8.27 -17.09 1.36
N ASN A 123 7.98 -18.40 1.38
CA ASN A 123 8.04 -19.28 0.23
C ASN A 123 6.64 -19.77 -0.14
N ALA A 124 6.18 -19.47 -1.35
CA ALA A 124 4.95 -20.03 -1.92
C ALA A 124 5.25 -21.43 -2.49
N ILE A 125 4.62 -22.49 -1.94
CA ILE A 125 4.92 -23.87 -2.30
C ILE A 125 3.70 -24.52 -2.94
N GLN A 126 3.82 -24.78 -4.24
CA GLN A 126 2.83 -25.49 -5.04
C GLN A 126 3.47 -26.72 -5.67
N ASN A 127 2.80 -27.87 -5.62
CA ASN A 127 3.33 -29.13 -6.19
C ASN A 127 4.77 -29.43 -5.74
N LYS A 128 5.06 -29.22 -4.45
CA LYS A 128 6.37 -29.47 -3.82
C LYS A 128 7.51 -28.59 -4.37
N LYS A 129 7.20 -27.48 -5.06
CA LYS A 129 8.17 -26.52 -5.61
C LYS A 129 7.76 -25.11 -5.24
N ILE A 130 8.71 -24.17 -5.31
CA ILE A 130 8.36 -22.75 -5.32
C ILE A 130 7.57 -22.49 -6.59
N GLY A 131 6.35 -21.96 -6.44
CA GLY A 131 5.43 -21.72 -7.55
C GLY A 131 4.04 -21.29 -7.10
N GLY A 132 3.09 -21.26 -8.05
CA GLY A 132 1.70 -20.83 -7.86
C GLY A 132 1.53 -19.34 -7.69
N ASN A 133 0.29 -18.89 -7.73
CA ASN A 133 -0.08 -17.48 -7.59
C ASN A 133 -0.39 -17.18 -6.12
N LEU A 134 0.45 -16.37 -5.48
CA LEU A 134 0.32 -15.96 -4.08
C LEU A 134 -0.37 -14.60 -4.01
N PHE A 135 -1.56 -14.56 -3.41
CA PHE A 135 -2.33 -13.34 -3.20
C PHE A 135 -2.32 -12.93 -1.73
N PHE A 136 -2.11 -11.66 -1.47
CA PHE A 136 -2.31 -11.04 -0.17
C PHE A 136 -3.26 -9.86 -0.27
N PHE A 137 -4.26 -9.85 0.60
CA PHE A 137 -5.20 -8.75 0.77
C PHE A 137 -5.14 -8.26 2.22
N SER A 138 -4.85 -6.98 2.40
CA SER A 138 -4.91 -6.30 3.69
C SER A 138 -5.24 -4.83 3.46
N SER A 139 -6.25 -4.29 4.13
CA SER A 139 -6.60 -2.86 4.02
C SER A 139 -5.48 -1.96 4.53
N ASP A 140 -4.69 -2.42 5.51
CA ASP A 140 -3.58 -1.67 6.10
C ASP A 140 -2.27 -1.77 5.28
N GLY A 141 -2.19 -2.77 4.38
CA GLY A 141 -1.07 -2.94 3.47
C GLY A 141 -0.03 -3.98 3.85
N MET A 142 1.16 -3.83 3.27
CA MET A 142 2.28 -4.76 3.43
C MET A 142 3.61 -4.00 3.55
N ALA A 143 4.49 -4.50 4.43
CA ALA A 143 5.88 -4.09 4.49
C ALA A 143 6.81 -5.31 4.39
N VAL A 144 7.73 -5.30 3.43
CA VAL A 144 8.83 -6.25 3.30
C VAL A 144 10.09 -5.55 3.76
N GLY A 145 10.64 -5.94 4.91
CA GLY A 145 11.82 -5.33 5.52
C GLY A 145 13.11 -5.63 4.77
N LYS A 146 14.22 -5.00 5.17
CA LYS A 146 15.53 -5.15 4.50
C LYS A 146 16.02 -6.60 4.42
N SER A 147 15.71 -7.40 5.43
CA SER A 147 16.01 -8.83 5.46
C SER A 147 14.89 -9.70 4.89
N GLY A 148 13.73 -9.09 4.58
CA GLY A 148 12.56 -9.77 4.08
C GLY A 148 12.74 -10.27 2.64
N VAL A 149 12.26 -11.48 2.37
CA VAL A 149 12.27 -12.10 1.04
C VAL A 149 10.94 -12.79 0.78
N ILE A 150 10.36 -12.57 -0.39
CA ILE A 150 9.19 -13.31 -0.87
C ILE A 150 9.59 -14.07 -2.14
N ASN A 151 9.37 -15.39 -2.15
CA ASN A 151 9.63 -16.29 -3.28
C ASN A 151 8.30 -16.91 -3.72
N ALA A 152 7.86 -16.68 -4.96
CA ALA A 152 6.58 -17.16 -5.47
C ALA A 152 6.61 -17.48 -6.97
N GLY A 153 5.62 -18.18 -7.48
CA GLY A 153 5.36 -18.28 -8.91
C GLY A 153 4.91 -16.93 -9.46
N ALA A 154 3.87 -16.35 -8.86
CA ALA A 154 3.50 -14.96 -9.04
C ALA A 154 3.06 -14.35 -7.70
N LEU A 155 3.26 -13.05 -7.51
CA LEU A 155 2.84 -12.31 -6.31
C LEU A 155 1.83 -11.22 -6.67
N TYR A 156 0.71 -11.24 -5.98
CA TYR A 156 -0.35 -10.24 -6.09
C TYR A 156 -0.64 -9.68 -4.70
N VAL A 157 -0.53 -8.36 -4.52
CA VAL A 157 -0.82 -7.70 -3.25
C VAL A 157 -1.74 -6.52 -3.51
N ALA A 158 -2.85 -6.45 -2.78
CA ALA A 158 -3.76 -5.32 -2.85
C ALA A 158 -4.17 -4.84 -1.45
N THR A 159 -4.40 -3.52 -1.34
CA THR A 159 -4.92 -2.87 -0.15
C THR A 159 -6.37 -2.43 -0.40
N PRO A 160 -7.35 -3.36 -0.36
CA PRO A 160 -8.73 -3.02 -0.65
C PRO A 160 -9.31 -2.09 0.42
N THR A 161 -10.35 -1.33 0.06
CA THR A 161 -11.16 -0.62 1.07
C THR A 161 -11.72 -1.59 2.10
N GLU A 162 -12.02 -1.12 3.32
CA GLU A 162 -12.55 -1.93 4.41
C GLU A 162 -13.81 -2.72 4.00
N ASN A 163 -14.71 -2.09 3.23
CA ASN A 163 -15.93 -2.74 2.76
C ASN A 163 -15.61 -3.85 1.76
N ALA A 164 -14.80 -3.57 0.74
CA ALA A 164 -14.38 -4.56 -0.23
C ALA A 164 -13.62 -5.73 0.43
N PHE A 165 -12.76 -5.45 1.39
CA PHE A 165 -12.05 -6.48 2.17
C PHE A 165 -12.99 -7.42 2.90
N LYS A 166 -14.03 -6.87 3.59
CA LYS A 166 -15.06 -7.66 4.26
C LYS A 166 -15.83 -8.54 3.29
N ASP A 167 -16.22 -7.99 2.13
CA ASP A 167 -16.95 -8.73 1.10
C ASP A 167 -16.10 -9.86 0.52
N TYR A 168 -14.84 -9.59 0.17
CA TYR A 168 -13.92 -10.58 -0.39
C TYR A 168 -13.60 -11.71 0.58
N LYS A 169 -13.48 -11.42 1.86
CA LYS A 169 -13.26 -12.41 2.92
C LYS A 169 -14.45 -13.38 3.09
N ASN A 170 -15.63 -13.00 2.63
CA ASN A 170 -16.86 -13.78 2.71
C ASN A 170 -17.18 -14.59 1.44
N LEU A 171 -16.35 -14.52 0.41
CA LEU A 171 -16.49 -15.34 -0.80
C LEU A 171 -16.42 -16.85 -0.47
N LYS A 172 -17.20 -17.67 -1.17
CA LYS A 172 -17.37 -19.10 -0.85
C LYS A 172 -17.08 -20.04 -2.01
N THR A 173 -17.20 -19.57 -3.25
CA THR A 173 -17.07 -20.40 -4.45
C THR A 173 -15.88 -19.98 -5.30
N GLU A 174 -15.32 -20.91 -6.07
CA GLU A 174 -14.22 -20.62 -6.98
C GLU A 174 -14.56 -19.48 -7.96
N ASP A 175 -15.80 -19.48 -8.49
CA ASP A 175 -16.22 -18.45 -9.45
C ASP A 175 -16.31 -17.06 -8.80
N GLN A 176 -16.73 -16.98 -7.55
CA GLN A 176 -16.66 -15.73 -6.78
C GLN A 176 -15.20 -15.26 -6.60
N PHE A 177 -14.29 -16.17 -6.25
CA PHE A 177 -12.87 -15.81 -6.14
C PHE A 177 -12.27 -15.36 -7.48
N LYS A 178 -12.68 -15.94 -8.60
CA LYS A 178 -12.23 -15.53 -9.95
C LYS A 178 -12.50 -14.05 -10.23
N THR A 179 -13.51 -13.45 -9.60
CA THR A 179 -13.83 -12.02 -9.78
C THR A 179 -12.76 -11.09 -9.21
N ILE A 180 -11.90 -11.55 -8.30
CA ILE A 180 -10.87 -10.75 -7.66
C ILE A 180 -9.43 -11.23 -7.93
N ILE A 181 -9.26 -12.49 -8.42
CA ILE A 181 -7.93 -13.04 -8.69
C ILE A 181 -7.55 -13.05 -10.15
N LYS A 182 -8.52 -12.93 -11.08
CA LYS A 182 -8.21 -12.70 -12.50
C LYS A 182 -7.65 -11.29 -12.69
N GLU A 183 -6.82 -11.11 -13.69
CA GLU A 183 -6.11 -9.86 -13.97
C GLU A 183 -7.03 -8.63 -13.99
N GLU A 184 -8.14 -8.70 -14.75
CA GLU A 184 -9.12 -7.62 -14.84
C GLU A 184 -9.77 -7.32 -13.47
N GLY A 185 -10.20 -8.36 -12.76
CA GLY A 185 -10.81 -8.21 -11.43
C GLY A 185 -9.83 -7.64 -10.41
N PHE A 186 -8.59 -8.15 -10.40
CA PHE A 186 -7.54 -7.64 -9.53
C PHE A 186 -7.19 -6.18 -9.86
N ALA A 187 -7.18 -5.80 -11.14
CA ALA A 187 -6.95 -4.43 -11.60
C ALA A 187 -8.04 -3.44 -11.11
N ASN A 188 -9.25 -3.91 -10.87
CA ASN A 188 -10.42 -3.10 -10.48
C ASN A 188 -10.73 -3.12 -8.98
N ILE A 189 -9.87 -3.70 -8.14
CA ILE A 189 -10.06 -3.70 -6.69
C ILE A 189 -10.08 -2.26 -6.17
N PRO A 190 -11.14 -1.85 -5.42
CA PRO A 190 -11.20 -0.54 -4.79
C PRO A 190 -10.12 -0.42 -3.72
N ILE A 191 -9.23 0.55 -3.85
CA ILE A 191 -8.05 0.72 -2.99
C ILE A 191 -8.36 1.64 -1.80
N ASN A 192 -7.91 1.23 -0.61
CA ASN A 192 -7.95 2.04 0.59
C ASN A 192 -6.99 3.23 0.46
N ALA A 193 -7.50 4.45 0.68
CA ALA A 193 -6.74 5.69 0.56
C ALA A 193 -5.52 5.78 1.49
N SER A 194 -5.52 5.03 2.60
CA SER A 194 -4.38 4.92 3.54
C SER A 194 -3.52 3.67 3.31
N GLY A 195 -3.91 2.78 2.39
CA GLY A 195 -3.20 1.53 2.12
C GLY A 195 -1.80 1.77 1.55
N THR A 196 -0.80 1.09 2.12
CA THR A 196 0.61 1.26 1.73
C THR A 196 1.29 -0.07 1.46
N ILE A 197 2.19 -0.11 0.47
CA ILE A 197 3.09 -1.23 0.24
C ILE A 197 4.53 -0.71 0.22
N SER A 198 5.37 -1.18 1.14
CA SER A 198 6.80 -0.87 1.21
C SER A 198 7.63 -2.12 0.97
N VAL A 199 8.44 -2.14 -0.08
CA VAL A 199 9.39 -3.21 -0.36
C VAL A 199 10.80 -2.69 -0.11
N LEU A 200 11.36 -2.98 1.08
CA LEU A 200 12.72 -2.61 1.47
C LEU A 200 13.69 -3.79 1.31
N GLY A 201 13.15 -5.00 1.13
CA GLY A 201 13.85 -6.27 0.90
C GLY A 201 13.67 -6.77 -0.53
N LYS A 202 13.42 -8.06 -0.69
CA LYS A 202 13.42 -8.71 -2.00
C LYS A 202 12.10 -9.42 -2.30
N VAL A 203 11.60 -9.21 -3.51
CA VAL A 203 10.49 -9.97 -4.08
C VAL A 203 11.00 -10.68 -5.33
N ASN A 204 10.95 -12.00 -5.33
CA ASN A 204 11.39 -12.86 -6.42
C ASN A 204 10.20 -13.67 -6.91
N ALA A 205 9.81 -13.47 -8.14
CA ALA A 205 8.72 -14.20 -8.78
C ALA A 205 9.20 -14.89 -10.06
N VAL A 206 8.52 -15.95 -10.43
CA VAL A 206 8.74 -16.64 -11.71
C VAL A 206 8.03 -15.89 -12.83
N ASN A 207 6.74 -15.61 -12.64
CA ASN A 207 5.81 -15.24 -13.72
C ASN A 207 5.32 -13.79 -13.67
N ALA A 208 4.98 -13.27 -12.49
CA ALA A 208 4.44 -11.92 -12.37
C ALA A 208 4.57 -11.33 -10.97
N VAL A 209 4.61 -10.00 -10.88
CA VAL A 209 4.37 -9.25 -9.64
C VAL A 209 3.37 -8.15 -9.93
N ASN A 210 2.29 -8.08 -9.13
CA ASN A 210 1.29 -7.03 -9.23
C ASN A 210 0.99 -6.48 -7.83
N LEU A 211 1.36 -5.22 -7.59
CA LEU A 211 1.16 -4.53 -6.33
C LEU A 211 0.19 -3.35 -6.53
N ARG A 212 -0.84 -3.27 -5.66
CA ARG A 212 -1.87 -2.23 -5.72
C ARG A 212 -2.15 -1.64 -4.35
N ALA A 213 -1.89 -0.35 -4.19
CA ALA A 213 -2.11 0.41 -2.94
C ALA A 213 -2.29 1.90 -3.27
N ALA A 214 -2.60 2.73 -2.27
CA ALA A 214 -2.56 4.18 -2.47
C ALA A 214 -1.12 4.70 -2.58
N LYS A 215 -0.20 4.07 -1.82
CA LYS A 215 1.24 4.40 -1.90
C LYS A 215 2.07 3.13 -2.02
N ILE A 216 3.02 3.12 -2.95
CA ILE A 216 3.96 2.01 -3.16
C ILE A 216 5.39 2.55 -3.16
N GLY A 217 6.26 1.93 -2.34
CA GLY A 217 7.68 2.24 -2.30
C GLY A 217 8.54 1.01 -2.51
N VAL A 218 9.48 1.06 -3.46
CA VAL A 218 10.55 0.09 -3.64
C VAL A 218 11.85 0.75 -3.21
N GLY A 219 12.45 0.26 -2.14
CA GLY A 219 13.58 0.91 -1.47
C GLY A 219 13.20 2.17 -0.67
N LYS A 220 11.90 2.49 -0.55
CA LYS A 220 11.38 3.60 0.25
C LYS A 220 10.30 3.10 1.21
N ASN A 221 10.38 3.47 2.47
CA ASN A 221 9.32 3.22 3.43
C ASN A 221 8.21 4.27 3.26
N VAL A 222 7.12 3.89 2.60
CA VAL A 222 5.95 4.77 2.37
C VAL A 222 4.86 4.60 3.43
N SER A 223 5.06 3.73 4.42
CA SER A 223 4.18 3.65 5.59
C SER A 223 4.33 4.89 6.48
N GLY A 224 3.30 5.22 7.24
CA GLY A 224 3.32 6.37 8.15
C GLY A 224 4.21 6.21 9.38
N GLU A 225 4.85 5.06 9.57
CA GLU A 225 5.66 4.69 10.73
C GLU A 225 6.99 4.04 10.34
N ALA A 226 7.91 3.97 11.29
CA ALA A 226 9.18 3.28 11.07
C ALA A 226 8.97 1.76 10.95
N PHE A 227 9.67 1.12 10.02
CA PHE A 227 9.66 -0.32 9.83
C PHE A 227 11.08 -0.85 9.57
N ASP A 228 11.47 -1.94 10.24
CA ASP A 228 12.79 -2.57 10.14
C ASP A 228 13.95 -1.55 10.22
N SER A 229 13.87 -0.66 11.21
CA SER A 229 14.83 0.44 11.42
C SER A 229 14.92 1.46 10.28
N VAL A 230 13.95 1.47 9.35
CA VAL A 230 13.82 2.50 8.32
C VAL A 230 12.68 3.44 8.71
N ALA A 231 13.00 4.69 8.97
CA ALA A 231 12.00 5.70 9.35
C ALA A 231 10.95 5.89 8.24
N ALA A 232 9.77 6.38 8.59
CA ALA A 232 8.75 6.78 7.62
C ALA A 232 9.34 7.76 6.59
N GLY A 233 9.10 7.52 5.31
CA GLY A 233 9.63 8.32 4.20
C GLY A 233 11.11 8.10 3.87
N ALA A 234 11.87 7.38 4.72
CA ALA A 234 13.29 7.12 4.48
C ALA A 234 13.52 6.00 3.46
N THR A 235 14.73 5.97 2.90
CA THR A 235 15.15 4.99 1.89
C THR A 235 16.02 3.89 2.47
N ALA A 236 16.01 2.72 1.82
CA ALA A 236 16.89 1.58 2.08
C ALA A 236 17.47 1.09 0.76
N THR A 237 18.75 0.77 0.75
CA THR A 237 19.45 0.23 -0.42
C THR A 237 19.27 -1.27 -0.54
N GLY A 238 19.36 -1.81 -1.77
CA GLY A 238 19.34 -3.25 -2.04
C GLY A 238 17.93 -3.88 -2.10
N ALA A 239 16.88 -3.07 -2.05
CA ALA A 239 15.52 -3.51 -2.33
C ALA A 239 15.38 -3.94 -3.79
N SER A 240 14.65 -5.02 -4.05
CA SER A 240 14.41 -5.46 -5.41
C SER A 240 13.08 -6.17 -5.60
N ILE A 241 12.48 -5.96 -6.79
CA ILE A 241 11.36 -6.73 -7.31
C ILE A 241 11.82 -7.33 -8.64
N ARG A 242 11.81 -8.66 -8.76
CA ARG A 242 12.29 -9.36 -9.95
C ARG A 242 11.32 -10.43 -10.40
N THR A 243 11.15 -10.56 -11.72
CA THR A 243 10.46 -11.69 -12.36
C THR A 243 11.42 -12.52 -13.21
N GLY A 244 10.96 -13.70 -13.65
CA GLY A 244 11.80 -14.65 -14.39
C GLY A 244 12.81 -15.40 -13.52
N VAL A 245 12.66 -15.35 -12.20
CA VAL A 245 13.52 -16.10 -11.27
C VAL A 245 13.15 -17.58 -11.33
N VAL A 246 14.05 -18.41 -11.80
CA VAL A 246 13.83 -19.87 -11.98
C VAL A 246 14.70 -20.74 -11.10
N ASP A 247 15.72 -20.18 -10.43
CA ASP A 247 16.60 -20.88 -9.48
C ASP A 247 16.65 -20.10 -8.16
N PHE A 248 16.11 -20.68 -7.11
CA PHE A 248 15.94 -20.06 -5.79
C PHE A 248 16.97 -20.51 -4.75
N LYS A 249 17.96 -21.33 -5.13
CA LYS A 249 18.92 -21.95 -4.20
C LYS A 249 19.68 -20.97 -3.31
N ASP A 250 20.02 -19.78 -3.86
CA ASP A 250 20.81 -18.77 -3.16
C ASP A 250 19.96 -17.83 -2.30
N ILE A 251 18.63 -17.83 -2.51
CA ILE A 251 17.71 -16.90 -1.85
C ILE A 251 16.76 -17.54 -0.84
N VAL A 252 16.72 -18.86 -0.76
CA VAL A 252 15.92 -19.61 0.24
C VAL A 252 16.61 -19.68 1.60
N ASN A 253 17.91 -19.42 1.66
CA ASN A 253 18.67 -19.40 2.91
C ASN A 253 18.85 -17.97 3.40
N ILE A 254 18.43 -17.72 4.65
CA ILE A 254 18.61 -16.41 5.31
C ILE A 254 19.41 -16.64 6.60
N GLY A 255 20.52 -15.91 6.72
CA GLY A 255 21.39 -16.03 7.90
C GLY A 255 21.80 -17.48 8.16
N LYS A 256 21.45 -17.99 9.33
CA LYS A 256 21.75 -19.38 9.74
C LYS A 256 20.60 -20.37 9.47
N VAL A 257 19.45 -19.87 8.97
CA VAL A 257 18.25 -20.68 8.76
C VAL A 257 18.24 -21.16 7.32
N LYS A 258 18.03 -22.46 7.13
CA LYS A 258 17.80 -23.09 5.84
C LYS A 258 16.35 -23.49 5.70
N SER A 259 15.76 -23.25 4.53
CA SER A 259 14.47 -23.85 4.19
C SER A 259 14.60 -25.40 4.07
N ASP A 260 13.50 -26.09 4.33
CA ASP A 260 13.37 -27.54 4.05
C ASP A 260 13.41 -27.85 2.54
N LEU A 261 13.25 -26.82 1.71
CA LEU A 261 13.28 -26.95 0.26
C LEU A 261 14.70 -27.23 -0.24
N THR A 262 14.86 -28.26 -1.05
CA THR A 262 16.15 -28.68 -1.62
C THR A 262 15.99 -29.17 -3.05
N GLY A 263 17.10 -29.19 -3.80
CA GLY A 263 17.16 -29.78 -5.14
C GLY A 263 16.14 -29.20 -6.11
N ASN A 264 15.31 -30.06 -6.71
CA ASN A 264 14.31 -29.66 -7.70
C ASN A 264 13.18 -28.78 -7.13
N ALA A 265 12.98 -28.75 -5.81
CA ALA A 265 12.00 -27.87 -5.19
C ALA A 265 12.35 -26.38 -5.34
N LEU A 266 13.65 -26.07 -5.51
CA LEU A 266 14.17 -24.72 -5.72
C LEU A 266 14.19 -24.29 -7.18
N LYS A 267 13.81 -25.16 -8.11
CA LYS A 267 13.77 -24.88 -9.54
C LYS A 267 12.33 -24.73 -10.00
N ALA A 268 12.04 -23.60 -10.59
CA ALA A 268 10.76 -23.30 -11.21
C ALA A 268 10.86 -23.30 -12.74
N THR A 269 9.71 -23.41 -13.40
CA THR A 269 9.59 -23.23 -14.85
C THR A 269 8.79 -21.96 -15.09
N LYS A 270 9.33 -21.05 -15.89
CA LYS A 270 8.59 -19.84 -16.29
C LYS A 270 7.55 -20.24 -17.32
N ASP A 271 6.26 -19.93 -17.02
CA ASP A 271 5.12 -20.17 -17.89
C ASP A 271 4.24 -18.92 -18.06
N GLY A 272 4.60 -17.80 -17.42
CA GLY A 272 3.94 -16.51 -17.53
C GLY A 272 4.78 -15.47 -18.28
N SER A 273 4.20 -14.27 -18.44
CA SER A 273 4.82 -13.15 -19.18
C SER A 273 6.11 -12.66 -18.53
N GLY A 274 6.19 -12.67 -17.23
CA GLY A 274 7.27 -12.04 -16.47
C GLY A 274 7.07 -10.56 -16.22
N ASP A 275 5.80 -10.11 -16.22
CA ASP A 275 5.46 -8.70 -16.06
C ASP A 275 5.51 -8.24 -14.60
N ILE A 276 5.81 -6.95 -14.41
CA ILE A 276 5.71 -6.26 -13.13
C ILE A 276 4.73 -5.10 -13.29
N VAL A 277 3.69 -5.08 -12.46
CA VAL A 277 2.73 -3.98 -12.37
C VAL A 277 2.77 -3.39 -10.97
N LEU A 278 3.18 -2.13 -10.85
CA LEU A 278 3.13 -1.36 -9.63
C LEU A 278 2.12 -0.23 -9.85
N ALA A 279 0.95 -0.33 -9.24
CA ALA A 279 -0.16 0.59 -9.48
C ALA A 279 -0.56 1.28 -8.18
N ALA A 280 -0.03 2.47 -7.94
CA ALA A 280 -0.53 3.35 -6.90
C ALA A 280 -1.88 3.95 -7.35
N SER A 281 -2.92 3.79 -6.54
CA SER A 281 -4.25 4.28 -6.90
C SER A 281 -5.00 4.80 -5.67
N ASN A 282 -5.58 5.99 -5.78
CA ASN A 282 -6.45 6.55 -4.77
C ASN A 282 -7.65 7.20 -5.44
N ASN A 283 -8.83 6.67 -5.16
CA ASN A 283 -10.07 7.12 -5.76
C ASN A 283 -11.01 7.61 -4.66
N TYR A 284 -11.37 8.88 -4.74
CA TYR A 284 -12.39 9.48 -3.90
C TYR A 284 -13.67 9.66 -4.72
N ASN A 285 -14.72 8.99 -4.31
CA ASN A 285 -16.05 9.11 -4.91
C ASN A 285 -17.03 9.52 -3.82
N ASP A 286 -17.78 10.58 -4.01
CA ASP A 286 -18.81 11.01 -3.09
C ASP A 286 -20.02 11.58 -3.83
N ASN A 287 -21.20 11.22 -3.32
CA ASN A 287 -22.47 11.77 -3.76
C ASN A 287 -23.07 12.58 -2.62
N TYR A 288 -23.25 13.86 -2.83
CA TYR A 288 -23.90 14.73 -1.86
C TYR A 288 -25.36 14.97 -2.24
N SER A 289 -26.26 14.80 -1.26
CA SER A 289 -27.65 15.23 -1.37
C SER A 289 -27.78 16.64 -0.81
N MET A 290 -28.47 17.54 -1.51
CA MET A 290 -28.65 18.94 -1.12
C MET A 290 -29.53 19.18 0.12
N LEU A 291 -30.09 18.13 0.74
CA LEU A 291 -31.05 18.27 1.85
C LEU A 291 -30.44 18.30 3.24
N ASP A 292 -29.24 17.78 3.41
CA ASP A 292 -28.69 17.61 4.74
C ASP A 292 -27.69 18.72 5.08
N ASP A 293 -28.19 19.70 5.84
CA ASP A 293 -27.47 20.74 6.54
C ASP A 293 -26.65 21.78 5.75
N PHE A 294 -26.90 22.99 6.16
CA PHE A 294 -26.21 24.22 5.84
C PHE A 294 -24.72 24.11 5.63
N SER A 295 -24.24 24.58 4.49
CA SER A 295 -22.84 25.00 4.28
C SER A 295 -21.80 23.92 4.54
N LYS A 296 -21.89 22.79 3.86
CA LYS A 296 -20.82 21.78 3.91
C LYS A 296 -19.71 22.16 2.93
N ILE A 297 -18.61 22.69 3.45
CA ILE A 297 -17.36 22.79 2.69
C ILE A 297 -16.57 21.51 2.97
N ALA A 298 -16.44 20.65 1.97
CA ALA A 298 -15.62 19.45 2.07
C ALA A 298 -14.22 19.72 1.51
N GLY A 299 -13.20 19.49 2.31
CA GLY A 299 -11.81 19.43 1.84
C GLY A 299 -11.40 17.98 1.65
N ALA A 300 -10.84 17.64 0.52
CA ALA A 300 -10.27 16.32 0.29
C ALA A 300 -8.88 16.43 -0.34
N LYS A 301 -7.98 15.57 0.12
CA LYS A 301 -6.66 15.37 -0.48
C LYS A 301 -6.59 13.94 -1.00
N VAL A 302 -6.55 13.81 -2.31
CA VAL A 302 -6.48 12.51 -2.97
C VAL A 302 -5.07 12.33 -3.51
N GLU A 303 -4.31 11.44 -2.92
CA GLU A 303 -2.90 11.21 -3.25
C GLU A 303 -2.65 9.77 -3.64
N ALA A 304 -1.97 9.58 -4.78
CA ALA A 304 -1.38 8.32 -5.18
C ALA A 304 0.13 8.52 -5.42
N GLU A 305 0.96 7.72 -4.80
CA GLU A 305 2.42 7.83 -4.89
C GLU A 305 3.05 6.47 -5.18
N LEU A 306 3.92 6.44 -6.21
CA LEU A 306 4.82 5.34 -6.46
C LEU A 306 6.26 5.86 -6.41
N SER A 307 7.13 5.16 -5.71
CA SER A 307 8.55 5.52 -5.62
C SER A 307 9.43 4.29 -5.82
N VAL A 308 10.43 4.41 -6.70
CA VAL A 308 11.56 3.49 -6.81
C VAL A 308 12.81 4.27 -6.39
N ALA A 309 13.31 3.98 -5.18
CA ALA A 309 14.39 4.76 -4.57
C ALA A 309 15.75 4.45 -5.19
N ASN A 310 16.70 5.35 -4.98
CA ASN A 310 18.10 5.12 -5.38
C ASN A 310 18.65 3.83 -4.75
N GLY A 311 19.29 2.98 -5.55
CA GLY A 311 19.81 1.68 -5.16
C GLY A 311 18.74 0.58 -5.03
N ALA A 312 17.49 0.86 -5.41
CA ALA A 312 16.44 -0.13 -5.59
C ALA A 312 16.34 -0.58 -7.05
N GLU A 313 15.86 -1.81 -7.27
CA GLU A 313 15.77 -2.42 -8.59
C GLU A 313 14.37 -2.99 -8.86
N VAL A 314 13.80 -2.68 -10.01
CA VAL A 314 12.60 -3.32 -10.59
C VAL A 314 13.02 -3.97 -11.90
N LYS A 315 13.08 -5.31 -11.93
CA LYS A 315 13.55 -6.07 -13.10
C LYS A 315 12.54 -7.09 -13.57
N ALA A 316 11.89 -6.79 -14.69
CA ALA A 316 10.93 -7.65 -15.35
C ALA A 316 11.57 -8.39 -16.54
N THR A 317 11.27 -9.68 -16.69
CA THR A 317 11.61 -10.40 -17.95
C THR A 317 10.54 -10.19 -19.03
N GLY A 318 9.40 -9.64 -18.68
CA GLY A 318 8.34 -9.12 -19.52
C GLY A 318 8.30 -7.60 -19.47
N ASN A 319 7.12 -7.03 -19.30
CA ASN A 319 6.90 -5.59 -19.25
C ASN A 319 6.89 -5.07 -17.81
N ALA A 320 7.31 -3.84 -17.61
CA ALA A 320 7.18 -3.11 -16.34
C ALA A 320 6.22 -1.94 -16.51
N LYS A 321 5.14 -1.94 -15.73
CA LYS A 321 4.19 -0.83 -15.67
C LYS A 321 4.20 -0.21 -14.28
N LEU A 322 4.64 1.03 -14.19
CA LEU A 322 4.71 1.83 -13.00
C LEU A 322 3.71 2.98 -13.11
N SER A 323 2.66 2.98 -12.30
CA SER A 323 1.60 3.98 -12.43
C SER A 323 1.17 4.58 -11.11
N ALA A 324 0.82 5.86 -11.12
CA ALA A 324 0.11 6.52 -10.05
C ALA A 324 -1.17 7.16 -10.61
N GLN A 325 -2.33 6.87 -10.00
CA GLN A 325 -3.60 7.43 -10.40
C GLN A 325 -4.34 7.99 -9.18
N ALA A 326 -4.63 9.28 -9.20
CA ALA A 326 -5.45 9.94 -8.22
C ALA A 326 -6.73 10.46 -8.88
N LEU A 327 -7.88 9.94 -8.47
CA LEU A 327 -9.18 10.29 -9.02
C LEU A 327 -10.07 10.89 -7.93
N ASN A 328 -10.52 12.12 -8.14
CA ASN A 328 -11.64 12.69 -7.42
C ASN A 328 -12.86 12.73 -8.34
N ASN A 329 -13.96 12.13 -7.91
CA ASN A 329 -15.23 12.16 -8.62
C ASN A 329 -16.35 12.47 -7.62
N VAL A 330 -16.84 13.72 -7.66
CA VAL A 330 -17.91 14.18 -6.79
C VAL A 330 -19.12 14.55 -7.63
N VAL A 331 -20.26 14.03 -7.24
CA VAL A 331 -21.56 14.34 -7.82
C VAL A 331 -22.43 14.97 -6.75
N VAL A 332 -22.95 16.15 -7.03
CA VAL A 332 -23.93 16.84 -6.18
C VAL A 332 -25.29 16.72 -6.84
N GLU A 333 -26.20 15.97 -6.24
CA GLU A 333 -27.54 15.71 -6.76
C GLU A 333 -28.61 16.41 -5.93
N LYS A 334 -29.68 16.90 -6.58
CA LYS A 334 -30.90 17.28 -5.86
C LYS A 334 -31.57 16.01 -5.34
N SER A 335 -31.85 15.95 -4.04
CA SER A 335 -32.66 14.84 -3.52
C SER A 335 -34.09 14.89 -4.05
N ASP A 336 -34.71 13.72 -4.16
CA ASP A 336 -36.11 13.64 -4.57
C ASP A 336 -37.04 14.29 -3.55
N GLN A 337 -36.70 14.33 -2.27
CA GLN A 337 -37.41 15.08 -1.24
C GLN A 337 -37.36 16.60 -1.46
N TYR A 338 -36.28 17.16 -2.04
CA TYR A 338 -36.20 18.56 -2.43
C TYR A 338 -37.19 18.90 -3.54
N LYS A 339 -37.44 17.94 -4.47
CA LYS A 339 -38.41 18.14 -5.58
C LYS A 339 -39.84 18.08 -5.12
N GLU A 340 -40.18 17.30 -4.11
CA GLU A 340 -41.56 17.08 -3.67
C GLU A 340 -42.05 18.03 -2.56
N ASN A 341 -41.15 18.55 -1.72
CA ASN A 341 -41.52 19.29 -0.51
C ASN A 341 -41.06 20.75 -0.51
N TYR A 342 -40.55 21.30 -1.60
CA TYR A 342 -40.15 22.70 -1.67
C TYR A 342 -41.37 23.58 -1.81
N THR A 343 -41.94 23.96 -0.68
CA THR A 343 -42.76 25.19 -0.59
C THR A 343 -41.81 26.34 -0.31
N PRO A 344 -41.79 27.41 -1.12
CA PRO A 344 -41.01 28.60 -0.82
C PRO A 344 -41.46 29.15 0.55
N SER A 345 -40.71 28.79 1.58
CA SER A 345 -40.90 29.37 2.92
C SER A 345 -40.33 30.78 2.87
N THR A 346 -41.03 31.72 3.51
CA THR A 346 -40.57 33.09 3.67
C THR A 346 -39.35 33.23 4.60
N THR A 347 -38.76 32.16 5.05
CA THR A 347 -37.50 32.14 5.76
C THR A 347 -36.36 31.91 4.78
N THR A 348 -35.39 32.78 4.82
CA THR A 348 -34.17 32.82 4.02
C THR A 348 -33.30 31.58 4.30
N ASN A 349 -33.45 30.50 3.54
CA ASN A 349 -32.60 29.32 3.59
C ASN A 349 -31.81 29.23 2.28
N SER A 350 -30.60 29.77 2.28
CA SER A 350 -29.64 29.58 1.19
C SER A 350 -28.76 28.36 1.51
N HIS A 351 -28.64 27.45 0.58
CA HIS A 351 -27.76 26.30 0.70
C HIS A 351 -26.47 26.53 -0.10
N LEU A 352 -25.34 26.44 0.54
CA LEU A 352 -24.03 26.58 -0.09
C LEU A 352 -23.26 25.28 0.01
N TYR A 353 -22.94 24.67 -1.13
CA TYR A 353 -22.07 23.53 -1.24
C TYR A 353 -20.69 23.94 -1.75
N GLY A 354 -19.64 23.54 -1.04
CA GLY A 354 -18.28 23.82 -1.47
C GLY A 354 -17.40 22.59 -1.40
N GLN A 355 -16.54 22.44 -2.39
CA GLN A 355 -15.49 21.44 -2.37
C GLN A 355 -14.14 22.08 -2.70
N ILE A 356 -13.15 21.82 -1.86
CA ILE A 356 -11.75 22.15 -2.13
C ILE A 356 -10.99 20.83 -2.20
N VAL A 357 -10.58 20.44 -3.41
CA VAL A 357 -9.90 19.15 -3.61
C VAL A 357 -8.54 19.35 -4.26
N THR A 358 -7.56 18.74 -3.65
CA THR A 358 -6.23 18.57 -4.23
C THR A 358 -6.02 17.11 -4.61
N THR A 359 -5.79 16.88 -5.90
CA THR A 359 -5.56 15.54 -6.46
C THR A 359 -4.13 15.46 -6.95
N ASN A 360 -3.32 14.60 -6.33
CA ASN A 360 -1.90 14.44 -6.66
C ASN A 360 -1.60 13.00 -7.07
N ALA A 361 -1.06 12.82 -8.25
CA ALA A 361 -0.49 11.56 -8.71
C ALA A 361 1.00 11.73 -8.97
N THR A 362 1.84 10.98 -8.31
CA THR A 362 3.29 11.14 -8.41
C THR A 362 3.97 9.79 -8.60
N VAL A 363 4.81 9.69 -9.62
CA VAL A 363 5.76 8.59 -9.80
C VAL A 363 7.17 9.14 -9.71
N ASN A 364 7.95 8.64 -8.75
CA ASN A 364 9.36 8.99 -8.55
C ASN A 364 10.23 7.79 -8.89
N VAL A 365 11.16 7.93 -9.80
CA VAL A 365 12.13 6.90 -10.17
C VAL A 365 13.54 7.45 -10.00
N ASP A 366 14.25 6.96 -8.98
CA ASP A 366 15.66 7.26 -8.70
C ASP A 366 16.52 5.98 -8.78
N GLY A 367 15.90 4.81 -8.85
CA GLY A 367 16.53 3.49 -8.94
C GLY A 367 16.55 2.95 -10.37
N THR A 368 16.82 1.64 -10.48
CA THR A 368 16.91 0.94 -11.76
C THR A 368 15.58 0.27 -12.12
N VAL A 369 15.13 0.45 -13.36
CA VAL A 369 13.97 -0.24 -13.95
C VAL A 369 14.41 -0.90 -15.25
N GLU A 370 14.37 -2.24 -15.31
CA GLU A 370 14.70 -3.03 -16.48
C GLU A 370 13.52 -3.88 -16.92
N ALA A 371 13.18 -3.84 -18.22
CA ALA A 371 12.10 -4.66 -18.79
C ALA A 371 12.20 -4.78 -20.30
N THR A 372 11.33 -5.60 -20.92
CA THR A 372 11.12 -5.57 -22.37
C THR A 372 10.48 -4.25 -22.79
N GLN A 373 9.44 -3.83 -22.07
CA GLN A 373 8.78 -2.53 -22.23
C GLN A 373 8.63 -1.88 -20.87
N VAL A 374 8.89 -0.59 -20.76
CA VAL A 374 8.71 0.20 -19.53
C VAL A 374 7.67 1.29 -19.77
N ASP A 375 6.57 1.24 -19.01
CA ASP A 375 5.54 2.27 -19.02
C ASP A 375 5.49 2.95 -17.63
N ILE A 376 5.73 4.25 -17.58
CA ILE A 376 5.68 5.06 -16.37
C ILE A 376 4.65 6.16 -16.55
N THR A 377 3.57 6.12 -15.77
CA THR A 377 2.45 7.05 -15.93
C THR A 377 1.99 7.67 -14.61
N ALA A 378 1.61 8.93 -14.65
CA ALA A 378 0.97 9.61 -13.54
C ALA A 378 -0.29 10.34 -14.04
N ASP A 379 -1.45 10.05 -13.44
CA ASP A 379 -2.73 10.63 -13.83
C ASP A 379 -3.46 11.23 -12.63
N ALA A 380 -3.76 12.53 -12.68
CA ALA A 380 -4.53 13.24 -11.67
C ALA A 380 -5.82 13.78 -12.29
N VAL A 381 -6.96 13.21 -11.87
CA VAL A 381 -8.27 13.55 -12.43
C VAL A 381 -9.16 14.14 -11.35
N ASN A 382 -9.62 15.37 -11.57
CA ASN A 382 -10.65 16.00 -10.76
C ASN A 382 -11.95 16.13 -11.57
N ARG A 383 -13.02 15.57 -11.06
CA ARG A 383 -14.34 15.68 -11.63
C ARG A 383 -15.33 16.15 -10.56
N TYR A 384 -16.00 17.24 -10.83
CA TYR A 384 -17.09 17.74 -10.02
C TYR A 384 -18.31 17.94 -10.92
N VAL A 385 -19.41 17.32 -10.58
CA VAL A 385 -20.68 17.43 -11.29
C VAL A 385 -21.71 17.99 -10.33
N SER A 386 -22.32 19.10 -10.68
CA SER A 386 -23.41 19.68 -9.91
C SER A 386 -24.69 19.70 -10.72
N ALA A 387 -25.79 19.33 -10.10
CA ALA A 387 -27.13 19.43 -10.70
C ALA A 387 -27.63 20.89 -10.82
N GLU A 388 -26.95 21.83 -10.17
CA GLU A 388 -27.30 23.26 -10.19
C GLU A 388 -26.42 24.06 -11.14
N SER A 389 -27.05 25.10 -11.76
CA SER A 389 -26.49 25.86 -12.90
C SER A 389 -25.45 26.93 -12.56
N SER A 390 -25.07 27.14 -11.31
CA SER A 390 -24.13 28.19 -10.94
C SER A 390 -22.79 27.63 -10.47
N VAL A 391 -21.88 27.37 -11.41
CA VAL A 391 -20.46 27.16 -11.09
C VAL A 391 -19.79 28.52 -10.94
N LEU A 392 -19.33 28.81 -9.74
CA LEU A 392 -18.57 30.03 -9.46
C LEU A 392 -17.11 29.78 -9.84
N ASN A 393 -16.53 30.61 -10.67
CA ASN A 393 -15.09 30.55 -10.94
C ASN A 393 -14.31 31.29 -9.84
N ALA A 394 -13.03 30.96 -9.71
CA ALA A 394 -12.17 31.47 -8.63
C ALA A 394 -12.07 33.01 -8.58
N SER A 395 -12.26 33.70 -9.71
CA SER A 395 -12.18 35.16 -9.79
C SER A 395 -13.43 35.89 -9.23
N ASN A 396 -14.55 35.18 -9.07
CA ASN A 396 -15.83 35.77 -8.67
C ASN A 396 -16.40 35.19 -7.35
N ILE A 397 -15.66 34.35 -6.66
CA ILE A 397 -16.14 33.62 -5.48
C ILE A 397 -16.71 34.59 -4.42
N THR A 398 -15.99 35.65 -4.08
CA THR A 398 -16.37 36.50 -2.95
C THR A 398 -17.68 37.28 -3.23
N SER A 399 -17.83 37.87 -4.40
CA SER A 399 -19.03 38.61 -4.76
C SER A 399 -20.25 37.71 -4.97
N ASN A 400 -20.06 36.52 -5.49
CA ASN A 400 -21.12 35.56 -5.76
C ASN A 400 -21.60 34.83 -4.49
N ILE A 401 -20.70 34.55 -3.52
CA ILE A 401 -21.10 34.02 -2.22
C ILE A 401 -21.95 35.00 -1.44
N VAL A 402 -21.58 36.29 -1.42
CA VAL A 402 -22.37 37.32 -0.76
C VAL A 402 -23.73 37.48 -1.45
N GLY A 403 -23.77 37.43 -2.78
CA GLY A 403 -25.02 37.48 -3.54
C GLY A 403 -25.93 36.26 -3.28
N ALA A 404 -25.37 35.05 -3.20
CA ALA A 404 -26.11 33.82 -2.89
C ALA A 404 -26.67 33.81 -1.46
N LEU A 405 -25.93 34.32 -0.47
CA LEU A 405 -26.37 34.41 0.92
C LEU A 405 -27.52 35.41 1.12
N THR A 406 -27.67 36.41 0.23
CA THR A 406 -28.69 37.44 0.33
C THR A 406 -29.94 37.18 -0.52
N ALA A 407 -29.89 36.19 -1.43
CA ALA A 407 -30.92 36.01 -2.49
C ALA A 407 -31.70 34.68 -2.41
N ASN A 408 -31.64 33.90 -1.34
CA ASN A 408 -32.28 32.57 -1.26
C ASN A 408 -31.88 31.63 -2.42
N LEU A 409 -30.62 31.63 -2.82
CA LEU A 409 -30.13 30.84 -3.91
C LEU A 409 -29.32 29.65 -3.40
N ASP A 410 -29.59 28.46 -3.95
CA ASP A 410 -28.70 27.32 -3.82
C ASP A 410 -27.49 27.55 -4.72
N ALA A 411 -26.30 27.49 -4.15
CA ALA A 411 -25.07 27.66 -4.89
C ALA A 411 -24.08 26.52 -4.57
N SER A 412 -23.43 26.02 -5.61
CA SER A 412 -22.30 25.08 -5.45
C SER A 412 -21.03 25.67 -6.05
N TYR A 413 -19.91 25.44 -5.40
CA TYR A 413 -18.60 25.81 -5.92
C TYR A 413 -17.57 24.71 -5.73
N ALA A 414 -16.58 24.65 -6.59
CA ALA A 414 -15.47 23.74 -6.45
C ALA A 414 -14.14 24.43 -6.74
N VAL A 415 -13.16 24.23 -5.87
CA VAL A 415 -11.76 24.59 -6.13
C VAL A 415 -11.00 23.29 -6.34
N LEU A 416 -10.63 23.03 -7.58
CA LEU A 416 -10.04 21.77 -8.01
C LEU A 416 -8.58 22.00 -8.41
N ASN A 417 -7.65 21.47 -7.62
CA ASN A 417 -6.23 21.45 -7.93
C ASN A 417 -5.82 20.05 -8.35
N SER A 418 -5.17 19.91 -9.50
CA SER A 418 -4.64 18.63 -9.97
C SER A 418 -3.17 18.74 -10.29
N LYS A 419 -2.40 17.78 -9.83
CA LYS A 419 -0.98 17.67 -10.11
C LYS A 419 -0.64 16.22 -10.47
N ALA A 420 -0.13 16.01 -11.69
CA ALA A 420 0.41 14.75 -12.12
C ALA A 420 1.89 14.94 -12.45
N GLU A 421 2.75 14.13 -11.85
CA GLU A 421 4.20 14.24 -12.03
C GLU A 421 4.85 12.87 -12.19
N VAL A 422 5.73 12.78 -13.18
CA VAL A 422 6.73 11.72 -13.28
C VAL A 422 8.10 12.37 -13.10
N ASN A 423 8.76 12.02 -12.01
CA ASN A 423 10.08 12.52 -11.65
C ASN A 423 11.11 11.40 -11.87
N VAL A 424 12.00 11.60 -12.83
CA VAL A 424 13.12 10.70 -13.09
C VAL A 424 14.37 11.39 -12.52
N GLY A 425 14.92 10.81 -11.45
CA GLY A 425 16.08 11.36 -10.76
C GLY A 425 17.39 11.17 -11.52
N GLN A 426 18.44 11.85 -11.09
CA GLN A 426 19.75 11.78 -11.75
C GLN A 426 20.42 10.41 -11.66
N SER A 427 20.07 9.61 -10.64
CA SER A 427 20.59 8.25 -10.44
C SER A 427 19.69 7.18 -11.05
N ALA A 428 18.58 7.57 -11.67
CA ALA A 428 17.67 6.63 -12.30
C ALA A 428 18.31 5.98 -13.54
N GLU A 429 18.07 4.68 -13.68
CA GLU A 429 18.46 3.91 -14.85
C GLU A 429 17.23 3.17 -15.39
N ILE A 430 16.75 3.56 -16.57
CA ILE A 430 15.60 2.94 -17.21
C ILE A 430 16.06 2.23 -18.47
N ASN A 431 16.00 0.91 -18.46
CA ASN A 431 16.49 0.04 -19.53
C ASN A 431 15.33 -0.77 -20.13
N ALA A 432 14.83 -0.33 -21.28
CA ALA A 432 13.84 -1.07 -22.07
C ALA A 432 14.51 -1.68 -23.30
N THR A 433 14.34 -3.01 -23.52
CA THR A 433 14.87 -3.67 -24.74
C THR A 433 13.98 -3.47 -25.94
N GLY A 434 12.69 -3.14 -25.75
CA GLY A 434 11.71 -2.84 -26.80
C GLY A 434 11.34 -1.36 -26.86
N SER A 435 10.52 -0.89 -25.92
CA SER A 435 10.07 0.51 -25.88
C SER A 435 9.90 1.02 -24.45
N ASP A 436 9.96 2.33 -24.29
CA ASP A 436 9.64 3.03 -23.07
C ASP A 436 8.59 4.12 -23.31
N THR A 437 7.76 4.37 -22.34
CA THR A 437 6.78 5.45 -22.32
C THR A 437 6.77 6.12 -20.95
N VAL A 438 6.99 7.42 -20.92
CA VAL A 438 6.90 8.24 -19.71
C VAL A 438 5.89 9.33 -19.95
N SER A 439 4.82 9.38 -19.14
CA SER A 439 3.79 10.41 -19.31
C SER A 439 3.18 10.86 -17.99
N ALA A 440 2.81 12.14 -17.94
CA ALA A 440 2.03 12.70 -16.84
C ALA A 440 0.80 13.44 -17.41
N GLY A 441 -0.38 13.02 -16.98
CA GLY A 441 -1.66 13.57 -17.42
C GLY A 441 -2.40 14.30 -16.31
N LYS A 442 -2.78 15.57 -16.56
CA LYS A 442 -3.64 16.33 -15.68
C LYS A 442 -4.98 16.57 -16.35
N VAL A 443 -6.06 16.09 -15.73
CA VAL A 443 -7.42 16.33 -16.23
C VAL A 443 -8.25 17.01 -15.16
N VAL A 444 -8.75 18.21 -15.48
CA VAL A 444 -9.75 18.92 -14.70
C VAL A 444 -11.01 19.00 -15.57
N LYS A 445 -12.06 18.30 -15.18
CA LYS A 445 -13.35 18.31 -15.87
C LYS A 445 -14.44 18.88 -14.95
N PRO A 446 -14.68 20.20 -14.93
CA PRO A 446 -15.93 20.69 -14.42
C PRO A 446 -17.03 20.31 -15.44
N ALA A 447 -18.00 19.52 -15.04
CA ALA A 447 -19.18 19.26 -15.84
C ALA A 447 -20.33 20.09 -15.27
N LEU A 448 -20.82 21.03 -16.04
CA LEU A 448 -22.09 21.69 -15.80
C LEU A 448 -23.20 20.77 -16.30
N ALA A 449 -24.16 20.42 -15.45
CA ALA A 449 -25.42 19.93 -15.95
C ALA A 449 -26.10 21.06 -16.74
N PRO A 450 -26.72 20.79 -17.92
CA PRO A 450 -27.40 21.81 -18.67
C PRO A 450 -28.50 22.43 -17.81
N ALA A 451 -28.51 23.76 -17.71
CA ALA A 451 -29.59 24.49 -17.07
C ALA A 451 -30.88 24.19 -17.83
N LEU A 452 -31.85 23.56 -17.18
CA LEU A 452 -33.21 23.62 -17.66
C LEU A 452 -33.69 25.06 -17.41
N LEU A 453 -33.65 25.88 -18.45
CA LEU A 453 -34.39 27.12 -18.49
C LEU A 453 -35.88 26.78 -18.36
N CYS A 454 -36.47 27.10 -17.22
CA CYS A 454 -37.90 27.28 -17.09
C CYS A 454 -38.21 28.74 -17.25
#